data_35fd825da1bd524e8de73523f1b83bdd
#
_entry.id   35fd825da1bd524e8de73523f1b83bdd
#
_cell.length_a   1.000
_cell.length_b   1.000
_cell.length_c   1.000
_cell.angle_alpha   90.00
_cell.angle_beta   90.00
_cell.angle_gamma   90.00
#
_symmetry.space_group_name_H-M   'P 1'
#
loop_
_entity.id
_entity.type
_entity.pdbx_description
1 polymer ?
#
loop_
_entity_poly.entity_id
_entity_poly.type
_entity_poly.pdbx_seq_one_letter_code
_entity_poly.pdbx_strand_id
1 'polypeptide(L)'
;MIEVSGVSACYISADTGGGICDLTNSQYALNGVSCSFSPGEVVSLAGLNGSGKSTLSRLLCAMRLADAGSVVVDGVDPAKSEHDRLAVRKAVGFVQQDPVDQIVSTLVFDEVAFGPRNLGLDEDDVCERVRSSLASVGLDGFEKRDVSGLSGGEQQRLALAGVLAMDPAYLVLDEATSHLDSAARPAFRALVGDLAHRRGFGIVQVTHDPVELLASDRVMVLDAGRLIWQGSPEALLMGKRDLWDSLTLQSMYVSAVQMALEGGAFLSSIRSPRKLVTWLKTPSGSLVRSRIANDGRFSSYGQNGLDAQSATSRQNGCGGIEVRDVSFAYDDARPVLRSVSLRAEPGRLMLLAGRSGSGKSTLAMLLAGLSRPDAGEISIDGLAAHPARCGLAFQRPESQLFLQTVREEIAFAPRNAGVEAGELDGRVREIAARVGLDEELLDRSPFELSGGQARRVGLACVLSLGAPAYVLDEPTAGLDAPGRRDLHRLVRELAAEGSAVVLISHDLDEWLCEVDDVALMADGRVAWTGPAGVLRERPGIYRSAGIEPPDSAMLLEALWTAGMRRPADAKRVDGGMGACDGEHE
;
A
#
# COMPACT_ATOMS: atom_id res chain seq x y z
N MET A 1 21.19 3.19 22.99
CA MET A 1 21.51 2.85 21.59
C MET A 1 21.27 1.36 21.37
N ILE A 2 20.67 0.97 20.24
CA ILE A 2 20.59 -0.44 19.83
C ILE A 2 21.82 -0.77 18.99
N GLU A 3 22.54 -1.84 19.34
CA GLU A 3 23.72 -2.32 18.63
C GLU A 3 23.48 -3.74 18.11
N VAL A 4 23.68 -3.95 16.83
CA VAL A 4 23.57 -5.24 16.15
C VAL A 4 24.94 -5.62 15.61
N SER A 5 25.49 -6.76 16.05
CA SER A 5 26.87 -7.15 15.74
C SER A 5 26.93 -8.56 15.15
N GLY A 6 27.21 -8.66 13.84
CA GLY A 6 27.40 -9.91 13.13
C GLY A 6 26.21 -10.88 13.18
N VAL A 7 25.00 -10.35 13.23
CA VAL A 7 23.78 -11.14 13.46
C VAL A 7 23.45 -12.01 12.27
N SER A 8 23.24 -13.32 12.54
CA SER A 8 22.70 -14.28 11.59
C SER A 8 21.44 -14.94 12.16
N ALA A 9 20.47 -15.23 11.29
CA ALA A 9 19.21 -15.88 11.64
C ALA A 9 18.71 -16.78 10.50
N CYS A 10 18.32 -18.00 10.84
CA CYS A 10 17.81 -19.01 9.90
C CYS A 10 16.39 -19.41 10.26
N TYR A 11 15.56 -19.73 9.28
CA TYR A 11 14.32 -20.46 9.50
C TYR A 11 14.52 -21.92 9.07
N ILE A 12 14.21 -22.86 9.97
CA ILE A 12 14.26 -24.29 9.68
C ILE A 12 12.97 -24.63 8.89
N SER A 13 13.11 -25.18 7.69
CA SER A 13 11.97 -25.80 7.01
C SER A 13 11.55 -27.06 7.81
N ALA A 14 10.25 -27.29 7.97
CA ALA A 14 9.68 -28.36 8.78
C ALA A 14 10.06 -29.79 8.33
N ASP A 15 10.71 -29.94 7.18
CA ASP A 15 11.09 -31.23 6.55
C ASP A 15 12.32 -31.91 7.17
N THR A 16 13.07 -31.24 8.03
CA THR A 16 14.22 -31.88 8.71
C THR A 16 13.86 -32.17 10.16
N GLY A 17 13.43 -33.40 10.42
CA GLY A 17 13.07 -33.87 11.76
C GLY A 17 14.16 -33.57 12.79
N GLY A 18 13.86 -32.60 13.69
CA GLY A 18 14.42 -32.46 15.03
C GLY A 18 15.94 -32.47 15.22
N GLY A 19 16.73 -32.08 14.23
CA GLY A 19 18.20 -32.00 14.34
C GLY A 19 18.71 -30.56 14.46
N ILE A 20 19.83 -30.39 15.17
CA ILE A 20 20.60 -29.14 15.25
C ILE A 20 20.76 -28.56 13.84
N CYS A 21 20.46 -27.28 13.67
CA CYS A 21 20.52 -26.54 12.41
C CYS A 21 21.88 -26.82 11.71
N ASP A 22 21.85 -27.60 10.63
CA ASP A 22 23.03 -27.84 9.80
C ASP A 22 23.25 -26.58 8.96
N LEU A 23 24.14 -25.70 9.43
CA LEU A 23 24.43 -24.38 8.87
C LEU A 23 24.89 -24.38 7.40
N THR A 24 25.09 -25.57 6.83
CA THR A 24 25.59 -25.74 5.45
C THR A 24 24.47 -25.72 4.39
N ASN A 25 23.20 -25.95 4.76
CA ASN A 25 22.07 -26.04 3.81
C ASN A 25 20.86 -25.19 4.18
N SER A 26 20.91 -24.39 5.26
CA SER A 26 19.81 -23.54 5.69
C SER A 26 19.84 -22.18 4.96
N GLN A 27 18.70 -21.76 4.47
CA GLN A 27 18.54 -20.44 3.86
C GLN A 27 18.55 -19.38 4.97
N TYR A 28 19.62 -18.58 5.02
CA TYR A 28 19.75 -17.49 5.98
C TYR A 28 18.74 -16.39 5.68
N ALA A 29 17.89 -16.06 6.66
CA ALA A 29 17.07 -14.85 6.61
C ALA A 29 17.90 -13.58 6.91
N LEU A 30 18.95 -13.72 7.76
CA LEU A 30 19.98 -12.71 8.00
C LEU A 30 21.35 -13.38 8.06
N ASN A 31 22.36 -12.74 7.49
CA ASN A 31 23.72 -13.30 7.36
C ASN A 31 24.76 -12.22 7.69
N GLY A 32 25.25 -12.21 8.91
CA GLY A 32 26.35 -11.34 9.37
C GLY A 32 26.00 -9.85 9.40
N VAL A 33 24.76 -9.48 9.67
CA VAL A 33 24.30 -8.09 9.70
C VAL A 33 24.87 -7.36 10.90
N SER A 34 25.47 -6.17 10.66
CA SER A 34 25.95 -5.27 11.71
C SER A 34 25.44 -3.86 11.45
N CYS A 35 24.79 -3.25 12.44
CA CYS A 35 24.23 -1.91 12.37
C CYS A 35 23.95 -1.36 13.77
N SER A 36 23.58 -0.08 13.85
CA SER A 36 23.19 0.55 15.12
C SER A 36 22.04 1.53 14.91
N PHE A 37 21.26 1.79 15.97
CA PHE A 37 20.14 2.73 15.97
C PHE A 37 20.24 3.62 17.20
N SER A 38 20.14 4.94 16.99
CA SER A 38 20.30 5.95 18.04
C SER A 38 18.93 6.49 18.50
N PRO A 39 18.82 6.92 19.77
CA PRO A 39 17.66 7.70 20.20
C PRO A 39 17.53 8.98 19.38
N GLY A 40 16.30 9.40 19.11
CA GLY A 40 16.00 10.62 18.34
C GLY A 40 16.24 10.52 16.82
N GLU A 41 16.63 9.35 16.30
CA GLU A 41 16.89 9.09 14.89
C GLU A 41 15.74 8.29 14.27
N VAL A 42 15.32 8.65 13.05
CA VAL A 42 14.42 7.84 12.22
C VAL A 42 15.25 7.11 11.18
N VAL A 43 15.31 5.78 11.28
CA VAL A 43 16.02 4.91 10.33
C VAL A 43 15.00 4.13 9.51
N SER A 44 15.01 4.30 8.20
CA SER A 44 14.21 3.47 7.29
C SER A 44 14.97 2.22 6.89
N LEU A 45 14.35 1.05 7.09
CA LEU A 45 14.85 -0.24 6.65
C LEU A 45 14.13 -0.63 5.36
N ALA A 46 14.86 -0.60 4.25
CA ALA A 46 14.39 -0.91 2.91
C ALA A 46 14.97 -2.23 2.39
N GLY A 47 14.36 -2.80 1.36
CA GLY A 47 14.79 -4.05 0.72
C GLY A 47 13.62 -4.81 0.14
N LEU A 48 13.86 -5.73 -0.80
CA LEU A 48 12.82 -6.53 -1.42
C LEU A 48 12.14 -7.48 -0.41
N ASN A 49 11.02 -8.06 -0.79
CA ASN A 49 10.37 -9.08 0.01
C ASN A 49 11.30 -10.28 0.19
N GLY A 50 11.35 -10.83 1.41
CA GLY A 50 12.30 -11.90 1.76
C GLY A 50 13.73 -11.43 2.05
N SER A 51 14.06 -10.13 1.98
CA SER A 51 15.42 -9.64 2.25
C SER A 51 15.85 -9.68 3.73
N GLY A 52 14.94 -10.04 4.65
CA GLY A 52 15.24 -10.18 6.08
C GLY A 52 14.78 -9.04 6.98
N LYS A 53 14.05 -8.04 6.46
CA LYS A 53 13.59 -6.85 7.22
C LYS A 53 12.77 -7.21 8.46
N SER A 54 11.68 -7.99 8.29
CA SER A 54 10.82 -8.39 9.42
C SER A 54 11.55 -9.33 10.39
N THR A 55 12.54 -10.09 9.92
CA THR A 55 13.41 -10.89 10.81
C THR A 55 14.27 -9.98 11.69
N LEU A 56 14.90 -8.96 11.10
CA LEU A 56 15.67 -7.97 11.86
C LEU A 56 14.76 -7.24 12.85
N SER A 57 13.59 -6.78 12.43
CA SER A 57 12.59 -6.12 13.29
C SER A 57 12.24 -6.96 14.53
N ARG A 58 11.98 -8.25 14.35
CA ARG A 58 11.67 -9.19 15.47
C ARG A 58 12.88 -9.42 16.39
N LEU A 59 14.10 -9.39 15.87
CA LEU A 59 15.31 -9.49 16.69
C LEU A 59 15.54 -8.24 17.54
N LEU A 60 15.31 -7.03 16.96
CA LEU A 60 15.42 -5.77 17.69
C LEU A 60 14.47 -5.70 18.90
N CYS A 61 13.28 -6.30 18.78
CA CYS A 61 12.26 -6.33 19.83
C CYS A 61 12.38 -7.57 20.77
N ALA A 62 13.45 -8.36 20.65
CA ALA A 62 13.63 -9.62 21.37
C ALA A 62 12.41 -10.59 21.28
N MET A 63 11.64 -10.51 20.19
CA MET A 63 10.60 -11.50 19.84
C MET A 63 11.23 -12.79 19.35
N ARG A 64 12.43 -12.69 18.78
CA ARG A 64 13.32 -13.77 18.40
C ARG A 64 14.73 -13.46 18.90
N LEU A 65 15.54 -14.47 19.15
CA LEU A 65 16.97 -14.34 19.40
C LEU A 65 17.77 -14.66 18.14
N ALA A 66 18.94 -14.06 18.00
CA ALA A 66 19.87 -14.37 16.91
C ALA A 66 20.45 -15.79 17.06
N ASP A 67 20.64 -16.48 15.95
CA ASP A 67 21.31 -17.79 15.94
C ASP A 67 22.84 -17.62 16.05
N ALA A 68 23.37 -16.47 15.57
CA ALA A 68 24.78 -16.07 15.79
C ALA A 68 24.85 -14.53 15.82
N GLY A 69 25.92 -14.02 16.43
CA GLY A 69 26.06 -12.58 16.69
C GLY A 69 25.30 -12.13 17.93
N SER A 70 25.09 -10.81 18.08
CA SER A 70 24.39 -10.26 19.23
C SER A 70 23.55 -9.02 18.86
N VAL A 71 22.44 -8.83 19.58
CA VAL A 71 21.66 -7.60 19.61
C VAL A 71 21.69 -7.07 21.04
N VAL A 72 22.15 -5.85 21.23
CA VAL A 72 22.27 -5.22 22.56
C VAL A 72 21.46 -3.92 22.55
N VAL A 73 20.57 -3.74 23.50
CA VAL A 73 19.73 -2.55 23.67
C VAL A 73 20.11 -1.85 24.97
N ASP A 74 20.65 -0.64 24.87
CA ASP A 74 21.13 0.16 26.02
C ASP A 74 22.02 -0.63 26.98
N GLY A 75 22.91 -1.49 26.44
CA GLY A 75 23.82 -2.35 27.19
C GLY A 75 23.21 -3.67 27.66
N VAL A 76 21.92 -3.93 27.41
CA VAL A 76 21.23 -5.17 27.80
C VAL A 76 21.18 -6.13 26.60
N ASP A 77 21.67 -7.35 26.80
CA ASP A 77 21.68 -8.43 25.82
C ASP A 77 20.53 -9.42 26.14
N PRO A 78 19.49 -9.52 25.31
CA PRO A 78 18.31 -10.36 25.56
C PRO A 78 18.60 -11.87 25.51
N ALA A 79 19.76 -12.29 25.02
CA ALA A 79 20.16 -13.69 24.98
C ALA A 79 20.68 -14.21 26.34
N LYS A 80 21.06 -13.33 27.27
CA LYS A 80 21.68 -13.72 28.55
C LYS A 80 20.70 -14.29 29.56
N SER A 81 19.47 -13.71 29.64
CA SER A 81 18.46 -14.15 30.59
C SER A 81 17.05 -13.78 30.14
N GLU A 82 16.04 -14.44 30.72
CA GLU A 82 14.62 -14.03 30.48
C GLU A 82 14.34 -12.64 31.05
N HIS A 83 14.96 -12.26 32.15
CA HIS A 83 14.86 -10.91 32.71
C HIS A 83 15.38 -9.85 31.73
N ASP A 84 16.55 -10.09 31.12
CA ASP A 84 17.11 -9.18 30.11
C ASP A 84 16.23 -9.11 28.86
N ARG A 85 15.65 -10.25 28.46
CA ARG A 85 14.68 -10.32 27.34
C ARG A 85 13.44 -9.46 27.61
N LEU A 86 12.89 -9.54 28.81
CA LEU A 86 11.76 -8.70 29.22
C LEU A 86 12.16 -7.22 29.28
N ALA A 87 13.36 -6.90 29.75
CA ALA A 87 13.87 -5.52 29.76
C ALA A 87 13.97 -4.94 28.34
N VAL A 88 14.48 -5.73 27.37
CA VAL A 88 14.53 -5.29 25.96
C VAL A 88 13.13 -5.13 25.37
N ARG A 89 12.20 -6.06 25.62
CA ARG A 89 10.80 -5.96 25.16
C ARG A 89 10.07 -4.75 25.74
N LYS A 90 10.42 -4.29 26.93
CA LYS A 90 9.93 -3.05 27.51
C LYS A 90 10.53 -1.82 26.84
N ALA A 91 11.84 -1.86 26.53
CA ALA A 91 12.56 -0.74 25.93
C ALA A 91 12.24 -0.53 24.44
N VAL A 92 11.85 -1.58 23.70
CA VAL A 92 11.60 -1.55 22.26
C VAL A 92 10.16 -1.94 21.96
N GLY A 93 9.35 -0.96 21.61
CA GLY A 93 7.96 -1.18 21.18
C GLY A 93 7.88 -1.63 19.72
N PHE A 94 6.94 -2.50 19.41
CA PHE A 94 6.71 -3.04 18.06
C PHE A 94 5.30 -2.73 17.57
N VAL A 95 5.17 -2.13 16.39
CA VAL A 95 3.90 -1.89 15.72
C VAL A 95 3.88 -2.70 14.44
N GLN A 96 2.89 -3.59 14.33
CA GLN A 96 2.73 -4.51 13.21
C GLN A 96 2.14 -3.82 11.98
N GLN A 97 2.29 -4.47 10.83
CA GLN A 97 1.76 -4.02 9.54
C GLN A 97 0.23 -3.91 9.59
N ASP A 98 -0.46 -4.93 10.08
CA ASP A 98 -1.90 -4.92 10.24
C ASP A 98 -2.27 -4.71 11.72
N PRO A 99 -2.97 -3.62 12.07
CA PRO A 99 -3.38 -3.37 13.46
C PRO A 99 -4.34 -4.43 13.99
N VAL A 100 -5.12 -5.08 13.12
CA VAL A 100 -6.08 -6.14 13.53
C VAL A 100 -5.35 -7.34 14.11
N ASP A 101 -4.16 -7.67 13.63
CA ASP A 101 -3.35 -8.77 14.16
C ASP A 101 -2.71 -8.43 15.52
N GLN A 102 -2.66 -7.14 15.89
CA GLN A 102 -2.07 -6.66 17.14
C GLN A 102 -3.11 -6.38 18.22
N ILE A 103 -4.30 -5.90 17.84
CA ILE A 103 -5.38 -5.50 18.75
C ILE A 103 -6.03 -6.77 19.35
N VAL A 104 -6.13 -6.81 20.68
CA VAL A 104 -6.66 -7.97 21.41
C VAL A 104 -7.92 -7.65 22.22
N SER A 105 -8.22 -6.37 22.46
CA SER A 105 -9.35 -5.94 23.28
C SER A 105 -10.50 -5.36 22.45
N THR A 106 -11.70 -5.39 22.97
CA THR A 106 -12.88 -4.81 22.29
C THR A 106 -13.06 -3.33 22.57
N LEU A 107 -12.54 -2.80 23.68
CA LEU A 107 -12.60 -1.40 24.07
C LEU A 107 -11.26 -0.72 23.91
N VAL A 108 -11.27 0.51 23.40
CA VAL A 108 -10.07 1.34 23.21
C VAL A 108 -9.27 1.51 24.50
N PHE A 109 -9.94 1.78 25.65
CA PHE A 109 -9.26 1.89 26.94
C PHE A 109 -8.50 0.61 27.30
N ASP A 110 -9.17 -0.53 27.22
CA ASP A 110 -8.59 -1.81 27.63
C ASP A 110 -7.45 -2.23 26.71
N GLU A 111 -7.54 -1.91 25.41
CA GLU A 111 -6.46 -2.15 24.47
C GLU A 111 -5.18 -1.39 24.87
N VAL A 112 -5.28 -0.10 25.15
CA VAL A 112 -4.12 0.72 25.55
C VAL A 112 -3.62 0.35 26.96
N ALA A 113 -4.53 -0.03 27.87
CA ALA A 113 -4.20 -0.44 29.23
C ALA A 113 -3.53 -1.82 29.30
N PHE A 114 -3.66 -2.65 28.25
CA PHE A 114 -3.17 -4.04 28.26
C PHE A 114 -1.65 -4.13 28.54
N GLY A 115 -0.84 -3.35 27.84
CA GLY A 115 0.61 -3.31 28.07
C GLY A 115 1.02 -2.87 29.48
N PRO A 116 0.59 -1.68 29.92
CA PRO A 116 0.86 -1.18 31.29
C PRO A 116 0.42 -2.12 32.41
N ARG A 117 -0.76 -2.76 32.30
CA ARG A 117 -1.22 -3.76 33.27
C ARG A 117 -0.29 -4.98 33.31
N ASN A 118 0.13 -5.48 32.17
CA ASN A 118 1.09 -6.59 32.08
C ASN A 118 2.49 -6.24 32.65
N LEU A 119 2.84 -4.96 32.66
CA LEU A 119 4.05 -4.47 33.34
C LEU A 119 3.88 -4.33 34.85
N GLY A 120 2.69 -4.58 35.39
CA GLY A 120 2.40 -4.52 36.83
C GLY A 120 2.26 -3.12 37.40
N LEU A 121 1.90 -2.12 36.58
CA LEU A 121 1.60 -0.77 37.03
C LEU A 121 0.27 -0.73 37.81
N ASP A 122 0.15 0.20 38.74
CA ASP A 122 -1.12 0.42 39.44
C ASP A 122 -2.15 1.09 38.51
N GLU A 123 -3.44 0.99 38.84
CA GLU A 123 -4.53 1.47 37.96
C GLU A 123 -4.53 2.99 37.78
N ASP A 124 -3.99 3.78 38.73
CA ASP A 124 -3.91 5.23 38.58
C ASP A 124 -2.86 5.59 37.52
N ASP A 125 -1.68 4.95 37.56
CA ASP A 125 -0.63 5.09 36.56
C ASP A 125 -1.11 4.56 35.18
N VAL A 126 -1.84 3.43 35.15
CA VAL A 126 -2.43 2.91 33.91
C VAL A 126 -3.38 3.92 33.30
N CYS A 127 -4.28 4.51 34.08
CA CYS A 127 -5.23 5.52 33.61
C CYS A 127 -4.52 6.77 33.04
N GLU A 128 -3.45 7.24 33.69
CA GLU A 128 -2.68 8.39 33.23
C GLU A 128 -1.96 8.08 31.90
N ARG A 129 -1.30 6.92 31.80
CA ARG A 129 -0.62 6.48 30.58
C ARG A 129 -1.58 6.27 29.41
N VAL A 130 -2.76 5.69 29.64
CA VAL A 130 -3.79 5.53 28.61
C VAL A 130 -4.21 6.88 28.05
N ARG A 131 -4.57 7.86 28.92
CA ARG A 131 -4.98 9.20 28.47
C ARG A 131 -3.86 9.90 27.70
N SER A 132 -2.65 9.89 28.24
CA SER A 132 -1.48 10.53 27.61
C SER A 132 -1.18 9.91 26.24
N SER A 133 -1.22 8.58 26.13
CA SER A 133 -0.95 7.87 24.89
C SER A 133 -2.04 8.12 23.85
N LEU A 134 -3.32 8.03 24.21
CA LEU A 134 -4.42 8.36 23.31
C LEU A 134 -4.36 9.79 22.81
N ALA A 135 -4.11 10.76 23.70
CA ALA A 135 -3.94 12.17 23.33
C ALA A 135 -2.75 12.34 22.35
N SER A 136 -1.63 11.63 22.59
CA SER A 136 -0.44 11.74 21.73
C SER A 136 -0.65 11.25 20.30
N VAL A 137 -1.61 10.35 20.07
CA VAL A 137 -1.95 9.83 18.73
C VAL A 137 -3.23 10.47 18.16
N GLY A 138 -3.82 11.46 18.85
CA GLY A 138 -5.04 12.16 18.40
C GLY A 138 -6.30 11.30 18.50
N LEU A 139 -6.39 10.45 19.52
CA LEU A 139 -7.56 9.64 19.89
C LEU A 139 -8.14 10.04 21.26
N ASP A 140 -7.93 11.29 21.68
CA ASP A 140 -8.47 11.81 22.92
C ASP A 140 -10.00 11.69 22.94
N GLY A 141 -10.57 11.20 24.06
CA GLY A 141 -12.01 10.99 24.21
C GLY A 141 -12.56 9.69 23.57
N PHE A 142 -11.69 8.81 23.07
CA PHE A 142 -12.11 7.54 22.47
C PHE A 142 -12.14 6.36 23.45
N GLU A 143 -11.81 6.57 24.71
CA GLU A 143 -11.60 5.52 25.73
C GLU A 143 -12.74 4.51 25.83
N LYS A 144 -13.98 4.99 25.65
CA LYS A 144 -15.21 4.17 25.77
C LYS A 144 -15.73 3.62 24.45
N ARG A 145 -15.01 3.85 23.34
CA ARG A 145 -15.43 3.35 22.02
C ARG A 145 -15.07 1.88 21.87
N ASP A 146 -15.92 1.21 21.11
CA ASP A 146 -15.62 -0.14 20.61
C ASP A 146 -14.58 -0.05 19.48
N VAL A 147 -13.58 -0.93 19.52
CA VAL A 147 -12.49 -0.98 18.53
C VAL A 147 -13.01 -1.32 17.13
N SER A 148 -14.06 -2.16 17.05
CA SER A 148 -14.66 -2.54 15.76
C SER A 148 -15.32 -1.36 15.03
N GLY A 149 -15.65 -0.29 15.74
CA GLY A 149 -16.19 0.94 15.17
C GLY A 149 -15.14 1.94 14.68
N LEU A 150 -13.84 1.62 14.82
CA LEU A 150 -12.75 2.49 14.38
C LEU A 150 -12.40 2.26 12.91
N SER A 151 -12.05 3.33 12.20
CA SER A 151 -11.44 3.22 10.88
C SER A 151 -10.04 2.59 10.97
N GLY A 152 -9.53 2.01 9.87
CA GLY A 152 -8.19 1.41 9.84
C GLY A 152 -7.07 2.37 10.28
N GLY A 153 -7.18 3.66 9.94
CA GLY A 153 -6.24 4.68 10.41
C GLY A 153 -6.36 4.98 11.91
N GLU A 154 -7.55 4.89 12.50
CA GLU A 154 -7.75 5.00 13.94
C GLU A 154 -7.25 3.74 14.66
N GLN A 155 -7.46 2.54 14.09
CA GLN A 155 -6.92 1.29 14.62
C GLN A 155 -5.39 1.28 14.62
N GLN A 156 -4.74 1.77 13.55
CA GLN A 156 -3.27 1.88 13.51
C GLN A 156 -2.74 2.85 14.57
N ARG A 157 -3.43 3.99 14.77
CA ARG A 157 -3.07 4.93 15.84
C ARG A 157 -3.34 4.34 17.23
N LEU A 158 -4.38 3.52 17.37
CA LEU A 158 -4.66 2.79 18.61
C LEU A 158 -3.56 1.78 18.92
N ALA A 159 -3.12 0.97 17.94
CA ALA A 159 -2.01 0.04 18.10
C ALA A 159 -0.73 0.77 18.54
N LEU A 160 -0.43 1.92 17.92
CA LEU A 160 0.69 2.77 18.34
C LEU A 160 0.50 3.32 19.76
N ALA A 161 -0.73 3.75 20.16
CA ALA A 161 -1.00 4.21 21.51
C ALA A 161 -0.77 3.12 22.57
N GLY A 162 -1.18 1.88 22.29
CA GLY A 162 -0.93 0.72 23.16
C GLY A 162 0.57 0.49 23.39
N VAL A 163 1.37 0.66 22.35
CA VAL A 163 2.84 0.56 22.46
C VAL A 163 3.41 1.75 23.24
N LEU A 164 2.99 2.98 22.96
CA LEU A 164 3.46 4.20 23.65
C LEU A 164 3.13 4.18 25.14
N ALA A 165 2.02 3.56 25.55
CA ALA A 165 1.62 3.44 26.95
C ALA A 165 2.61 2.64 27.80
N MET A 166 3.41 1.77 27.18
CA MET A 166 4.49 1.06 27.85
C MET A 166 5.74 1.92 28.09
N ASP A 167 5.78 3.13 27.52
CA ASP A 167 6.89 4.08 27.64
C ASP A 167 8.24 3.51 27.11
N PRO A 168 8.28 3.02 25.85
CA PRO A 168 9.50 2.49 25.27
C PRO A 168 10.50 3.61 24.91
N ALA A 169 11.80 3.26 24.81
CA ALA A 169 12.83 4.19 24.30
C ALA A 169 12.94 4.13 22.76
N TYR A 170 12.55 3.01 22.17
CA TYR A 170 12.61 2.75 20.73
C TYR A 170 11.29 2.22 20.21
N LEU A 171 11.01 2.53 18.93
CA LEU A 171 9.86 2.01 18.19
C LEU A 171 10.32 1.32 16.92
N VAL A 172 9.84 0.12 16.69
CA VAL A 172 9.98 -0.60 15.43
C VAL A 172 8.61 -0.63 14.76
N LEU A 173 8.51 -0.04 13.57
CA LEU A 173 7.28 0.08 12.78
C LEU A 173 7.44 -0.81 11.54
N ASP A 174 6.70 -1.91 11.47
CA ASP A 174 6.76 -2.82 10.32
C ASP A 174 5.64 -2.46 9.33
N GLU A 175 5.97 -1.69 8.27
CA GLU A 175 5.04 -1.19 7.24
C GLU A 175 3.76 -0.55 7.80
N ALA A 176 3.87 0.20 8.90
CA ALA A 176 2.73 0.71 9.67
C ALA A 176 1.81 1.70 8.90
N THR A 177 2.18 2.14 7.71
CA THR A 177 1.38 3.04 6.87
C THR A 177 0.76 2.35 5.65
N SER A 178 1.06 1.07 5.41
CA SER A 178 0.65 0.35 4.20
C SER A 178 -0.86 0.22 4.04
N HIS A 179 -1.61 0.16 5.15
CA HIS A 179 -3.07 0.05 5.18
C HIS A 179 -3.79 1.38 5.45
N LEU A 180 -3.04 2.50 5.52
CA LEU A 180 -3.62 3.82 5.77
C LEU A 180 -4.09 4.47 4.47
N ASP A 181 -5.26 5.10 4.52
CA ASP A 181 -5.76 5.90 3.40
C ASP A 181 -4.91 7.18 3.18
N SER A 182 -5.13 7.84 2.05
CA SER A 182 -4.39 9.05 1.65
C SER A 182 -4.49 10.20 2.65
N ALA A 183 -5.51 10.26 3.48
CA ALA A 183 -5.69 11.28 4.51
C ALA A 183 -4.95 10.94 5.81
N ALA A 184 -4.98 9.68 6.23
CA ALA A 184 -4.36 9.22 7.49
C ALA A 184 -2.83 9.09 7.37
N ARG A 185 -2.30 8.69 6.21
CA ARG A 185 -0.86 8.45 5.98
C ARG A 185 0.03 9.67 6.26
N PRO A 186 -0.27 10.89 5.75
CA PRO A 186 0.53 12.08 6.08
C PRO A 186 0.51 12.45 7.56
N ALA A 187 -0.63 12.28 8.24
CA ALA A 187 -0.76 12.56 9.66
C ALA A 187 0.06 11.57 10.50
N PHE A 188 0.05 10.28 10.14
CA PHE A 188 0.85 9.26 10.82
C PHE A 188 2.36 9.50 10.62
N ARG A 189 2.80 9.83 9.39
CA ARG A 189 4.21 10.23 9.13
C ARG A 189 4.66 11.44 9.95
N ALA A 190 3.79 12.45 10.08
CA ALA A 190 4.08 13.61 10.91
C ALA A 190 4.21 13.25 12.39
N LEU A 191 3.34 12.37 12.90
CA LEU A 191 3.39 11.84 14.27
C LEU A 191 4.70 11.09 14.52
N VAL A 192 5.13 10.19 13.61
CA VAL A 192 6.40 9.46 13.72
C VAL A 192 7.58 10.43 13.81
N GLY A 193 7.62 11.45 12.95
CA GLY A 193 8.66 12.48 13.00
C GLY A 193 8.65 13.28 14.32
N ASP A 194 7.48 13.57 14.87
CA ASP A 194 7.32 14.28 16.15
C ASP A 194 7.81 13.42 17.33
N LEU A 195 7.45 12.14 17.35
CA LEU A 195 7.93 11.19 18.36
C LEU A 195 9.47 11.10 18.36
N ALA A 196 10.09 10.99 17.18
CA ALA A 196 11.54 10.93 17.09
C ALA A 196 12.21 12.23 17.52
N HIS A 197 11.90 13.34 16.85
CA HIS A 197 12.71 14.56 16.98
C HIS A 197 12.34 15.44 18.17
N ARG A 198 11.11 15.36 18.69
CA ARG A 198 10.69 16.14 19.86
C ARG A 198 10.68 15.34 21.14
N ARG A 199 10.33 14.05 21.08
CA ARG A 199 10.28 13.18 22.26
C ARG A 199 11.51 12.29 22.42
N GLY A 200 12.38 12.23 21.42
CA GLY A 200 13.66 11.52 21.48
C GLY A 200 13.59 10.01 21.26
N PHE A 201 12.46 9.48 20.76
CA PHE A 201 12.37 8.06 20.42
C PHE A 201 13.35 7.68 19.30
N GLY A 202 14.08 6.58 19.45
CA GLY A 202 14.76 5.95 18.32
C GLY A 202 13.74 5.16 17.49
N ILE A 203 13.60 5.47 16.19
CA ILE A 203 12.58 4.83 15.34
C ILE A 203 13.23 4.04 14.21
N VAL A 204 12.87 2.76 14.10
CA VAL A 204 13.20 1.90 12.98
C VAL A 204 11.90 1.62 12.23
N GLN A 205 11.79 2.11 11.00
CA GLN A 205 10.61 1.86 10.17
C GLN A 205 10.95 1.00 8.95
N VAL A 206 10.26 -0.11 8.78
CA VAL A 206 10.29 -0.89 7.54
C VAL A 206 9.33 -0.24 6.57
N THR A 207 9.79 0.12 5.38
CA THR A 207 8.93 0.78 4.40
C THR A 207 9.41 0.58 2.96
N HIS A 208 8.45 0.62 2.03
CA HIS A 208 8.65 0.72 0.58
C HIS A 208 8.17 2.08 0.03
N ASP A 209 7.63 2.95 0.90
CA ASP A 209 7.12 4.27 0.52
C ASP A 209 8.28 5.24 0.30
N PRO A 210 8.46 5.79 -0.92
CA PRO A 210 9.53 6.73 -1.21
C PRO A 210 9.46 8.03 -0.40
N VAL A 211 8.26 8.44 0.04
CA VAL A 211 8.09 9.64 0.88
C VAL A 211 8.64 9.39 2.27
N GLU A 212 8.44 8.20 2.83
CA GLU A 212 8.98 7.80 4.13
C GLU A 212 10.50 7.63 4.08
N LEU A 213 11.01 7.00 3.01
CA LEU A 213 12.45 6.89 2.79
C LEU A 213 13.12 8.27 2.77
N LEU A 214 12.54 9.23 2.02
CA LEU A 214 13.06 10.60 1.93
C LEU A 214 12.87 11.40 3.22
N ALA A 215 11.90 11.05 4.06
CA ALA A 215 11.64 11.72 5.33
C ALA A 215 12.56 11.25 6.47
N SER A 216 13.18 10.07 6.35
CA SER A 216 14.06 9.50 7.37
C SER A 216 15.40 10.25 7.46
N ASP A 217 16.11 10.04 8.56
CA ASP A 217 17.46 10.60 8.77
C ASP A 217 18.52 9.69 8.12
N ARG A 218 18.26 8.38 8.11
CA ARG A 218 19.14 7.37 7.50
C ARG A 218 18.30 6.25 6.87
N VAL A 219 18.79 5.73 5.76
CA VAL A 219 18.24 4.55 5.09
C VAL A 219 19.24 3.41 5.16
N MET A 220 18.76 2.24 5.44
CA MET A 220 19.50 0.98 5.43
C MET A 220 18.83 0.04 4.42
N VAL A 221 19.61 -0.60 3.56
CA VAL A 221 19.10 -1.49 2.53
C VAL A 221 19.58 -2.91 2.79
N LEU A 222 18.63 -3.82 3.00
CA LEU A 222 18.86 -5.25 3.09
C LEU A 222 18.57 -5.94 1.75
N ASP A 223 19.45 -6.86 1.39
CA ASP A 223 19.24 -7.77 0.26
C ASP A 223 19.77 -9.15 0.61
N ALA A 224 18.98 -10.20 0.34
CA ALA A 224 19.31 -11.60 0.62
C ALA A 224 19.93 -11.80 2.03
N GLY A 225 19.34 -11.17 3.04
CA GLY A 225 19.79 -11.26 4.44
C GLY A 225 21.04 -10.46 4.78
N ARG A 226 21.56 -9.62 3.90
CA ARG A 226 22.76 -8.81 4.11
C ARG A 226 22.46 -7.33 4.04
N LEU A 227 23.17 -6.55 4.87
CA LEU A 227 23.16 -5.09 4.76
C LEU A 227 24.08 -4.69 3.58
N ILE A 228 23.49 -4.28 2.45
CA ILE A 228 24.25 -3.93 1.24
C ILE A 228 24.56 -2.44 1.13
N TRP A 229 23.78 -1.59 1.82
CA TRP A 229 23.99 -0.16 1.82
C TRP A 229 23.40 0.51 3.06
N GLN A 230 24.02 1.61 3.51
CA GLN A 230 23.47 2.53 4.49
C GLN A 230 23.99 3.95 4.27
N GLY A 231 23.14 4.95 4.51
CA GLY A 231 23.51 6.35 4.35
C GLY A 231 22.31 7.29 4.40
N SER A 232 22.50 8.54 4.01
CA SER A 232 21.39 9.50 3.93
C SER A 232 20.47 9.19 2.75
N PRO A 233 19.16 9.48 2.84
CA PRO A 233 18.23 9.32 1.72
C PRO A 233 18.69 10.04 0.45
N GLU A 234 19.31 11.23 0.60
CA GLU A 234 19.87 11.99 -0.51
C GLU A 234 21.01 11.24 -1.21
N ALA A 235 21.95 10.65 -0.44
CA ALA A 235 23.05 9.86 -0.99
C ALA A 235 22.54 8.59 -1.72
N LEU A 236 21.44 7.99 -1.27
CA LEU A 236 20.81 6.87 -1.96
C LEU A 236 20.17 7.33 -3.27
N LEU A 237 19.32 8.37 -3.22
CA LEU A 237 18.60 8.87 -4.40
C LEU A 237 19.54 9.39 -5.50
N MET A 238 20.60 10.15 -5.11
CA MET A 238 21.49 10.81 -6.05
C MET A 238 22.70 9.95 -6.45
N GLY A 239 23.20 9.12 -5.53
CA GLY A 239 24.43 8.36 -5.73
C GLY A 239 24.25 6.89 -6.07
N LYS A 240 23.08 6.32 -5.83
CA LYS A 240 22.76 4.89 -6.03
C LYS A 240 21.40 4.71 -6.72
N ARG A 241 21.22 5.35 -7.86
CA ARG A 241 19.96 5.42 -8.59
C ARG A 241 19.36 4.04 -8.89
N ASP A 242 20.18 3.12 -9.40
CA ASP A 242 19.69 1.76 -9.73
C ASP A 242 19.15 1.04 -8.48
N LEU A 243 19.82 1.23 -7.33
CA LEU A 243 19.36 0.67 -6.07
C LEU A 243 18.04 1.33 -5.63
N TRP A 244 17.94 2.66 -5.71
CA TRP A 244 16.69 3.37 -5.43
C TRP A 244 15.52 2.86 -6.30
N ASP A 245 15.75 2.75 -7.61
CA ASP A 245 14.74 2.32 -8.59
C ASP A 245 14.34 0.83 -8.40
N SER A 246 15.21 0.02 -7.79
CA SER A 246 14.85 -1.35 -7.41
C SER A 246 13.94 -1.43 -6.18
N LEU A 247 14.06 -0.47 -5.26
CA LEU A 247 13.35 -0.46 -3.97
C LEU A 247 11.98 0.22 -4.04
N THR A 248 11.80 1.17 -4.95
CA THR A 248 10.61 2.04 -5.00
C THR A 248 10.01 2.10 -6.40
N LEU A 249 8.73 2.50 -6.47
CA LEU A 249 8.16 2.93 -7.73
C LEU A 249 8.59 4.37 -8.03
N GLN A 250 8.82 4.64 -9.31
CA GLN A 250 9.01 6.00 -9.80
C GLN A 250 7.72 6.80 -9.57
N SER A 251 7.83 7.94 -8.90
CA SER A 251 6.71 8.85 -8.70
C SER A 251 7.07 10.27 -9.14
N MET A 252 6.06 11.06 -9.44
CA MET A 252 6.22 12.47 -9.75
C MET A 252 6.94 13.22 -8.61
N TYR A 253 6.60 12.88 -7.37
CA TYR A 253 7.22 13.47 -6.19
C TYR A 253 8.72 13.19 -6.14
N VAL A 254 9.16 11.95 -6.31
CA VAL A 254 10.59 11.57 -6.32
C VAL A 254 11.35 12.30 -7.43
N SER A 255 10.78 12.35 -8.64
CA SER A 255 11.39 13.07 -9.76
C SER A 255 11.53 14.56 -9.48
N ALA A 256 10.52 15.18 -8.87
CA ALA A 256 10.58 16.60 -8.51
C ALA A 256 11.56 16.88 -7.36
N VAL A 257 11.68 15.98 -6.37
CA VAL A 257 12.70 16.05 -5.30
C VAL A 257 14.09 15.98 -5.90
N GLN A 258 14.34 15.04 -6.81
CA GLN A 258 15.62 14.91 -7.48
C GLN A 258 16.02 16.20 -8.21
N MET A 259 15.12 16.77 -9.02
CA MET A 259 15.36 18.03 -9.71
C MET A 259 15.61 19.20 -8.76
N ALA A 260 14.93 19.20 -7.61
CA ALA A 260 15.13 20.22 -6.59
C ALA A 260 16.52 20.11 -5.95
N LEU A 261 16.99 18.90 -5.65
CA LEU A 261 18.34 18.65 -5.13
C LEU A 261 19.42 19.06 -6.15
N GLU A 262 19.26 18.69 -7.42
CA GLU A 262 20.12 19.14 -8.52
C GLU A 262 20.14 20.68 -8.67
N GLY A 263 19.04 21.34 -8.34
CA GLY A 263 18.88 22.79 -8.31
C GLY A 263 19.40 23.47 -7.04
N GLY A 264 20.06 22.72 -6.15
CA GLY A 264 20.68 23.24 -4.93
C GLY A 264 19.75 23.32 -3.71
N ALA A 265 18.60 22.62 -3.71
CA ALA A 265 17.77 22.49 -2.52
C ALA A 265 18.47 21.57 -1.49
N PHE A 266 18.20 21.83 -0.21
CA PHE A 266 18.56 20.87 0.85
C PHE A 266 17.40 19.92 1.09
N LEU A 267 17.67 18.60 1.22
CA LEU A 267 16.64 17.59 1.43
C LEU A 267 15.75 17.92 2.65
N SER A 268 16.32 18.44 3.72
CA SER A 268 15.57 18.86 4.93
C SER A 268 14.46 19.88 4.64
N SER A 269 14.62 20.70 3.60
CA SER A 269 13.64 21.71 3.18
C SER A 269 12.55 21.20 2.25
N ILE A 270 12.72 19.99 1.67
CA ILE A 270 11.83 19.43 0.64
C ILE A 270 11.42 17.98 0.89
N ARG A 271 11.76 17.39 2.04
CA ARG A 271 11.54 15.96 2.37
C ARG A 271 10.07 15.56 2.62
N SER A 272 9.13 16.39 2.27
CA SER A 272 7.72 16.03 2.20
C SER A 272 7.06 16.77 1.04
N PRO A 273 5.98 16.24 0.44
CA PRO A 273 5.28 16.87 -0.68
C PRO A 273 4.87 18.32 -0.39
N ARG A 274 4.34 18.60 0.79
CA ARG A 274 3.96 19.96 1.21
C ARG A 274 5.16 20.91 1.31
N LYS A 275 6.29 20.44 1.83
CA LYS A 275 7.54 21.22 1.91
C LYS A 275 8.11 21.49 0.53
N LEU A 276 8.14 20.49 -0.36
CA LEU A 276 8.58 20.65 -1.75
C LEU A 276 7.74 21.70 -2.47
N VAL A 277 6.40 21.61 -2.37
CA VAL A 277 5.48 22.60 -2.94
C VAL A 277 5.77 24.01 -2.41
N THR A 278 6.04 24.15 -1.11
CA THR A 278 6.38 25.43 -0.50
C THR A 278 7.72 25.97 -1.03
N TRP A 279 8.73 25.09 -1.13
CA TRP A 279 10.04 25.46 -1.66
C TRP A 279 9.99 25.88 -3.14
N LEU A 280 9.22 25.18 -3.98
CA LEU A 280 9.01 25.51 -5.40
C LEU A 280 8.38 26.91 -5.61
N LYS A 281 7.72 27.48 -4.61
CA LYS A 281 7.19 28.85 -4.65
C LYS A 281 8.23 29.92 -4.32
N THR A 282 9.42 29.54 -3.84
CA THR A 282 10.51 30.48 -3.54
C THR A 282 11.23 30.92 -4.82
N PRO A 283 11.99 32.03 -4.78
CA PRO A 283 12.84 32.45 -5.92
C PRO A 283 13.82 31.36 -6.37
N SER A 284 14.46 30.65 -5.43
CA SER A 284 15.39 29.55 -5.72
C SER A 284 14.68 28.36 -6.39
N GLY A 285 13.46 28.05 -5.96
CA GLY A 285 12.63 26.98 -6.55
C GLY A 285 12.06 27.32 -7.93
N SER A 286 12.04 28.60 -8.33
CA SER A 286 11.44 29.05 -9.59
C SER A 286 12.12 28.49 -10.84
N LEU A 287 13.45 28.36 -10.82
CA LEU A 287 14.24 27.77 -11.92
C LEU A 287 13.96 26.27 -12.06
N VAL A 288 13.91 25.54 -10.93
CA VAL A 288 13.58 24.11 -10.90
C VAL A 288 12.16 23.88 -11.37
N ARG A 289 11.23 24.72 -10.93
CA ARG A 289 9.84 24.70 -11.39
C ARG A 289 9.73 24.81 -12.91
N SER A 290 10.50 25.71 -13.55
CA SER A 290 10.53 25.83 -14.99
C SER A 290 11.12 24.59 -15.67
N ARG A 291 12.12 23.94 -15.07
CA ARG A 291 12.66 22.66 -15.55
C ARG A 291 11.61 21.55 -15.47
N ILE A 292 10.93 21.42 -14.32
CA ILE A 292 9.83 20.45 -14.14
C ILE A 292 8.73 20.67 -15.18
N ALA A 293 8.35 21.93 -15.44
CA ALA A 293 7.32 22.28 -16.40
C ALA A 293 7.66 21.89 -17.85
N ASN A 294 8.96 21.89 -18.19
CA ASN A 294 9.46 21.56 -19.53
C ASN A 294 9.91 20.09 -19.65
N ASP A 295 9.90 19.32 -18.57
CA ASP A 295 10.29 17.91 -18.59
C ASP A 295 9.11 17.06 -19.12
N GLY A 296 9.36 16.35 -20.24
CA GLY A 296 8.36 15.49 -20.88
C GLY A 296 7.76 14.43 -19.95
N ARG A 297 8.49 14.01 -18.90
CA ARG A 297 7.97 13.07 -17.88
C ARG A 297 6.77 13.65 -17.13
N PHE A 298 6.76 14.94 -16.81
CA PHE A 298 5.64 15.62 -16.16
C PHE A 298 4.51 15.96 -17.15
N SER A 299 4.84 16.16 -18.43
CA SER A 299 3.85 16.35 -19.49
C SER A 299 3.11 15.06 -19.81
N SER A 300 3.79 13.91 -19.81
CA SER A 300 3.19 12.59 -20.05
C SER A 300 2.25 12.15 -18.93
N TYR A 301 2.45 12.60 -17.69
CA TYR A 301 1.49 12.42 -16.61
C TYR A 301 0.11 13.06 -16.92
N GLY A 302 0.07 14.03 -17.87
CA GLY A 302 -1.19 14.62 -18.37
C GLY A 302 -1.73 13.98 -19.65
N GLN A 303 -0.89 13.31 -20.45
CA GLN A 303 -1.23 12.92 -21.82
C GLN A 303 -1.75 11.49 -22.00
N ASN A 304 -1.36 10.52 -21.15
CA ASN A 304 -1.74 9.12 -21.30
C ASN A 304 -3.27 8.83 -21.20
N GLY A 305 -4.09 9.81 -20.84
CA GLY A 305 -5.55 9.70 -20.81
C GLY A 305 -6.28 10.37 -21.99
N LEU A 306 -5.54 11.02 -22.92
CA LEU A 306 -6.17 11.78 -24.02
C LEU A 306 -6.01 11.11 -25.39
N ASP A 307 -5.12 10.13 -25.53
CA ASP A 307 -4.91 9.37 -26.77
C ASP A 307 -5.83 8.14 -26.92
N ALA A 308 -6.84 8.01 -26.06
CA ALA A 308 -7.89 6.98 -26.17
C ALA A 308 -8.81 7.15 -27.40
N GLN A 309 -8.42 7.95 -28.41
CA GLN A 309 -9.16 8.07 -29.68
C GLN A 309 -8.76 7.01 -30.73
N SER A 310 -7.85 6.09 -30.44
CA SER A 310 -7.47 5.01 -31.37
C SER A 310 -8.00 3.62 -31.00
N ALA A 311 -8.84 3.48 -30.00
CA ALA A 311 -9.65 2.29 -29.85
C ALA A 311 -10.75 2.34 -30.92
N THR A 312 -10.43 1.78 -32.07
CA THR A 312 -11.38 1.54 -33.16
C THR A 312 -12.72 1.09 -32.61
N SER A 313 -13.74 1.91 -32.91
CA SER A 313 -15.16 1.62 -32.82
C SER A 313 -15.45 0.12 -33.03
N ARG A 314 -15.56 -0.66 -31.96
CA ARG A 314 -16.41 -1.85 -31.94
C ARG A 314 -17.80 -1.33 -31.57
N GLN A 315 -18.60 -1.17 -32.61
CA GLN A 315 -19.99 -0.83 -32.56
C GLN A 315 -20.76 -1.84 -31.71
N ASN A 316 -21.58 -1.32 -30.78
CA ASN A 316 -22.75 -1.98 -30.19
C ASN A 316 -22.48 -3.38 -29.58
N GLY A 317 -21.72 -3.44 -28.45
CA GLY A 317 -21.72 -4.59 -27.57
C GLY A 317 -22.17 -4.15 -26.16
N CYS A 318 -23.28 -4.70 -25.66
CA CYS A 318 -23.55 -4.74 -24.23
C CYS A 318 -22.45 -5.56 -23.60
N GLY A 319 -21.39 -4.90 -23.07
CA GLY A 319 -20.26 -5.56 -22.45
C GLY A 319 -19.76 -4.74 -21.26
N GLY A 320 -19.11 -5.40 -20.30
CA GLY A 320 -18.59 -4.77 -19.12
C GLY A 320 -19.51 -4.83 -17.90
N ILE A 321 -19.15 -4.08 -16.87
CA ILE A 321 -19.90 -4.01 -15.61
C ILE A 321 -20.82 -2.79 -15.67
N GLU A 322 -22.11 -2.99 -15.40
CA GLU A 322 -23.08 -1.91 -15.25
C GLU A 322 -23.80 -2.02 -13.91
N VAL A 323 -23.81 -0.94 -13.16
CA VAL A 323 -24.45 -0.78 -11.86
C VAL A 323 -25.47 0.34 -11.97
N ARG A 324 -26.75 0.06 -11.67
CA ARG A 324 -27.85 1.01 -11.77
C ARG A 324 -28.60 1.12 -10.46
N ASP A 325 -28.54 2.29 -9.84
CA ASP A 325 -29.29 2.71 -8.65
C ASP A 325 -29.23 1.71 -7.49
N VAL A 326 -28.08 1.06 -7.30
CA VAL A 326 -27.86 0.02 -6.31
C VAL A 326 -27.84 0.57 -4.90
N SER A 327 -28.69 -0.01 -4.04
CA SER A 327 -28.69 0.23 -2.59
C SER A 327 -28.53 -1.08 -1.86
N PHE A 328 -27.81 -1.04 -0.72
CA PHE A 328 -27.55 -2.23 0.09
C PHE A 328 -27.28 -1.88 1.54
N ALA A 329 -27.80 -2.71 2.46
CA ALA A 329 -27.53 -2.70 3.90
C ALA A 329 -27.21 -4.11 4.39
N TYR A 330 -26.35 -4.25 5.39
CA TYR A 330 -26.14 -5.54 6.07
C TYR A 330 -27.25 -5.83 7.07
N ASP A 331 -27.79 -4.76 7.70
CA ASP A 331 -28.89 -4.78 8.65
C ASP A 331 -29.91 -3.72 8.23
N ASP A 332 -31.18 -3.89 8.59
CA ASP A 332 -32.28 -2.97 8.23
C ASP A 332 -32.07 -1.51 8.72
N ALA A 333 -31.08 -1.26 9.57
CA ALA A 333 -30.93 0.02 10.27
C ALA A 333 -30.04 1.06 9.55
N ARG A 334 -29.05 0.65 8.72
CA ARG A 334 -28.11 1.60 8.08
C ARG A 334 -27.69 1.16 6.68
N PRO A 335 -28.13 1.86 5.62
CA PRO A 335 -27.68 1.59 4.27
C PRO A 335 -26.20 1.92 4.11
N VAL A 336 -25.42 0.93 3.64
CA VAL A 336 -24.00 1.06 3.30
C VAL A 336 -23.82 1.64 1.90
N LEU A 337 -24.67 1.22 0.96
CA LEU A 337 -24.73 1.79 -0.40
C LEU A 337 -26.08 2.45 -0.64
N ARG A 338 -26.06 3.60 -1.32
CA ARG A 338 -27.23 4.47 -1.48
C ARG A 338 -27.33 4.95 -2.93
N SER A 339 -28.12 4.25 -3.75
CA SER A 339 -28.34 4.60 -5.17
C SER A 339 -27.03 4.78 -5.94
N VAL A 340 -26.17 3.75 -5.86
CA VAL A 340 -24.89 3.72 -6.57
C VAL A 340 -25.13 3.39 -8.03
N SER A 341 -24.61 4.22 -8.94
CA SER A 341 -24.60 3.97 -10.38
C SER A 341 -23.19 4.21 -10.92
N LEU A 342 -22.66 3.23 -11.65
CA LEU A 342 -21.37 3.33 -12.34
C LEU A 342 -21.32 2.32 -13.51
N ARG A 343 -20.37 2.54 -14.42
CA ARG A 343 -20.12 1.63 -15.54
C ARG A 343 -18.62 1.47 -15.74
N ALA A 344 -18.15 0.21 -15.79
CA ALA A 344 -16.79 -0.14 -16.18
C ALA A 344 -16.83 -0.85 -17.55
N GLU A 345 -16.14 -0.27 -18.50
CA GLU A 345 -16.16 -0.73 -19.90
C GLU A 345 -15.19 -1.90 -20.12
N PRO A 346 -15.49 -2.84 -21.03
CA PRO A 346 -14.56 -3.88 -21.44
C PRO A 346 -13.28 -3.26 -22.03
N GLY A 347 -12.15 -3.86 -21.74
CA GLY A 347 -10.87 -3.35 -22.24
C GLY A 347 -10.35 -2.11 -21.55
N ARG A 348 -10.97 -1.71 -20.43
CA ARG A 348 -10.58 -0.52 -19.66
C ARG A 348 -10.34 -0.85 -18.19
N LEU A 349 -9.46 -0.08 -17.59
CA LEU A 349 -9.17 -0.12 -16.16
C LEU A 349 -9.93 1.00 -15.46
N MET A 350 -10.75 0.66 -14.47
CA MET A 350 -11.42 1.63 -13.61
C MET A 350 -10.84 1.57 -12.19
N LEU A 351 -10.46 2.71 -11.64
CA LEU A 351 -10.11 2.83 -10.23
C LEU A 351 -11.34 3.25 -9.42
N LEU A 352 -11.71 2.45 -8.44
CA LEU A 352 -12.72 2.76 -7.44
C LEU A 352 -12.01 3.23 -6.17
N ALA A 353 -12.03 4.53 -5.91
CA ALA A 353 -11.34 5.15 -4.79
C ALA A 353 -12.32 5.82 -3.83
N GLY A 354 -11.89 6.04 -2.58
CA GLY A 354 -12.71 6.65 -1.54
C GLY A 354 -12.16 6.37 -0.15
N ARG A 355 -12.67 7.10 0.84
CA ARG A 355 -12.26 6.91 2.24
C ARG A 355 -12.61 5.50 2.73
N SER A 356 -11.91 5.05 3.77
CA SER A 356 -12.29 3.84 4.48
C SER A 356 -13.74 3.94 4.96
N GLY A 357 -14.51 2.85 4.84
CA GLY A 357 -15.93 2.82 5.19
C GLY A 357 -16.88 3.46 4.14
N SER A 358 -16.40 3.91 2.97
CA SER A 358 -17.28 4.47 1.92
C SER A 358 -18.10 3.43 1.14
N GLY A 359 -17.93 2.12 1.42
CA GLY A 359 -18.71 1.03 0.79
C GLY A 359 -18.04 0.32 -0.39
N LYS A 360 -16.74 0.58 -0.68
CA LYS A 360 -16.01 -0.02 -1.81
C LYS A 360 -15.99 -1.55 -1.79
N SER A 361 -15.57 -2.16 -0.68
CA SER A 361 -15.52 -3.63 -0.55
C SER A 361 -16.92 -4.25 -0.54
N THR A 362 -17.93 -3.54 -0.04
CA THR A 362 -19.33 -3.97 -0.14
C THR A 362 -19.78 -3.99 -1.61
N LEU A 363 -19.45 -2.94 -2.37
CA LEU A 363 -19.73 -2.90 -3.80
C LEU A 363 -18.98 -4.02 -4.54
N ALA A 364 -17.73 -4.31 -4.19
CA ALA A 364 -16.95 -5.42 -4.74
C ALA A 364 -17.66 -6.78 -4.59
N MET A 365 -18.21 -7.06 -3.39
CA MET A 365 -18.97 -8.29 -3.14
C MET A 365 -20.25 -8.38 -3.97
N LEU A 366 -20.93 -7.26 -4.17
CA LEU A 366 -22.12 -7.20 -5.03
C LEU A 366 -21.76 -7.39 -6.51
N LEU A 367 -20.67 -6.77 -6.99
CA LEU A 367 -20.15 -6.95 -8.35
C LEU A 367 -19.77 -8.41 -8.63
N ALA A 368 -19.17 -9.07 -7.64
CA ALA A 368 -18.84 -10.49 -7.73
C ALA A 368 -20.05 -11.43 -7.60
N GLY A 369 -21.25 -10.90 -7.36
CA GLY A 369 -22.47 -11.70 -7.15
C GLY A 369 -22.47 -12.53 -5.87
N LEU A 370 -21.61 -12.19 -4.90
CA LEU A 370 -21.55 -12.85 -3.58
C LEU A 370 -22.65 -12.36 -2.65
N SER A 371 -23.21 -11.19 -2.92
CA SER A 371 -24.39 -10.64 -2.24
C SER A 371 -25.34 -10.07 -3.27
N ARG A 372 -26.61 -9.90 -2.91
CA ARG A 372 -27.63 -9.29 -3.77
C ARG A 372 -27.95 -7.89 -3.28
N PRO A 373 -28.12 -6.90 -4.17
CA PRO A 373 -28.56 -5.58 -3.77
C PRO A 373 -30.01 -5.60 -3.25
N ASP A 374 -30.34 -4.72 -2.30
CA ASP A 374 -31.72 -4.54 -1.81
C ASP A 374 -32.58 -3.79 -2.84
N ALA A 375 -31.96 -2.90 -3.62
CA ALA A 375 -32.60 -2.18 -4.73
C ALA A 375 -31.59 -1.92 -5.85
N GLY A 376 -32.10 -1.71 -7.05
CA GLY A 376 -31.30 -1.53 -8.26
C GLY A 376 -30.85 -2.84 -8.88
N GLU A 377 -29.97 -2.76 -9.88
CA GLU A 377 -29.48 -3.94 -10.60
C GLU A 377 -27.98 -3.84 -10.93
N ILE A 378 -27.34 -5.00 -10.99
CA ILE A 378 -25.95 -5.16 -11.43
C ILE A 378 -25.91 -6.19 -12.55
N SER A 379 -25.32 -5.81 -13.68
CA SER A 379 -25.12 -6.71 -14.80
C SER A 379 -23.67 -6.72 -15.26
N ILE A 380 -23.24 -7.90 -15.75
CA ILE A 380 -21.95 -8.12 -16.38
C ILE A 380 -22.23 -8.74 -17.75
N ASP A 381 -21.78 -8.05 -18.80
CA ASP A 381 -22.09 -8.39 -20.20
C ASP A 381 -23.62 -8.54 -20.44
N GLY A 382 -24.41 -7.65 -19.82
CA GLY A 382 -25.87 -7.65 -19.92
C GLY A 382 -26.59 -8.77 -19.17
N LEU A 383 -25.87 -9.57 -18.39
CA LEU A 383 -26.42 -10.64 -17.57
C LEU A 383 -26.22 -10.34 -16.09
N ALA A 384 -27.13 -10.80 -15.23
CA ALA A 384 -27.04 -10.56 -13.78
C ALA A 384 -25.68 -10.97 -13.21
N ALA A 385 -25.20 -10.19 -12.23
CA ALA A 385 -23.96 -10.49 -11.51
C ALA A 385 -23.99 -11.91 -10.92
N HIS A 386 -22.90 -12.65 -11.14
CA HIS A 386 -22.77 -14.03 -10.73
C HIS A 386 -21.28 -14.36 -10.49
N PRO A 387 -20.91 -15.18 -9.49
CA PRO A 387 -19.51 -15.49 -9.18
C PRO A 387 -18.70 -16.08 -10.35
N ALA A 388 -19.36 -16.76 -11.30
CA ALA A 388 -18.69 -17.27 -12.51
C ALA A 388 -18.41 -16.17 -13.57
N ARG A 389 -18.88 -14.94 -13.38
CA ARG A 389 -18.74 -13.83 -14.34
C ARG A 389 -17.81 -12.74 -13.88
N CYS A 390 -17.50 -12.70 -12.59
CA CYS A 390 -16.61 -11.71 -12.00
C CYS A 390 -15.62 -12.39 -11.06
N GLY A 391 -14.35 -12.31 -11.39
CA GLY A 391 -13.29 -12.72 -10.48
C GLY A 391 -13.10 -11.65 -9.41
N LEU A 392 -13.15 -12.02 -8.14
CA LEU A 392 -12.88 -11.12 -7.02
C LEU A 392 -11.60 -11.54 -6.28
N ALA A 393 -10.58 -10.70 -6.31
CA ALA A 393 -9.44 -10.81 -5.42
C ALA A 393 -9.67 -9.89 -4.21
N PHE A 394 -9.79 -10.48 -3.04
CA PHE A 394 -9.90 -9.74 -1.78
C PHE A 394 -8.55 -9.11 -1.38
N GLN A 395 -8.58 -8.20 -0.43
CA GLN A 395 -7.39 -7.53 0.09
C GLN A 395 -6.30 -8.51 0.56
N ARG A 396 -6.70 -9.68 1.08
CA ARG A 396 -5.82 -10.79 1.45
C ARG A 396 -6.21 -12.06 0.66
N PRO A 397 -5.82 -12.16 -0.62
CA PRO A 397 -6.23 -13.31 -1.45
C PRO A 397 -5.66 -14.63 -0.92
N GLU A 398 -4.54 -14.60 -0.20
CA GLU A 398 -3.96 -15.76 0.47
C GLU A 398 -4.86 -16.36 1.56
N SER A 399 -5.76 -15.59 2.17
CA SER A 399 -6.69 -16.10 3.18
C SER A 399 -7.80 -16.99 2.61
N GLN A 400 -7.90 -17.06 1.27
CA GLN A 400 -8.86 -17.90 0.56
C GLN A 400 -8.33 -19.29 0.22
N LEU A 401 -7.03 -19.54 0.47
CA LEU A 401 -6.38 -20.81 0.16
C LEU A 401 -6.77 -21.87 1.21
N PHE A 402 -7.23 -23.05 0.76
CA PHE A 402 -7.75 -24.11 1.63
C PHE A 402 -7.46 -25.53 1.14
N LEU A 403 -6.88 -25.71 -0.07
CA LEU A 403 -6.56 -27.00 -0.63
C LEU A 403 -5.12 -27.44 -0.29
N GLN A 404 -4.75 -28.67 -0.66
CA GLN A 404 -3.49 -29.27 -0.25
C GLN A 404 -2.31 -28.77 -1.08
N THR A 405 -2.53 -28.49 -2.38
CA THR A 405 -1.47 -28.06 -3.28
C THR A 405 -1.86 -26.80 -4.05
N VAL A 406 -0.86 -26.00 -4.44
CA VAL A 406 -1.05 -24.81 -5.29
C VAL A 406 -1.75 -25.18 -6.60
N ARG A 407 -1.42 -26.31 -7.19
CA ARG A 407 -2.05 -26.83 -8.41
C ARG A 407 -3.56 -27.01 -8.23
N GLU A 408 -3.97 -27.63 -7.13
CA GLU A 408 -5.39 -27.84 -6.82
C GLU A 408 -6.13 -26.54 -6.59
N GLU A 409 -5.51 -25.57 -5.89
CA GLU A 409 -6.05 -24.25 -5.67
C GLU A 409 -6.34 -23.52 -6.99
N ILE A 410 -5.36 -23.44 -7.88
CA ILE A 410 -5.53 -22.77 -9.18
C ILE A 410 -6.55 -23.51 -10.06
N ALA A 411 -6.58 -24.85 -10.00
CA ALA A 411 -7.52 -25.67 -10.77
C ALA A 411 -8.96 -25.62 -10.23
N PHE A 412 -9.19 -25.13 -9.02
CA PHE A 412 -10.49 -25.21 -8.35
C PHE A 412 -11.61 -24.48 -9.11
N ALA A 413 -11.39 -23.22 -9.48
CA ALA A 413 -12.41 -22.43 -10.17
C ALA A 413 -12.71 -22.97 -11.59
N PRO A 414 -11.73 -23.24 -12.46
CA PRO A 414 -12.01 -23.81 -13.78
C PRO A 414 -12.64 -25.21 -13.72
N ARG A 415 -12.27 -26.05 -12.75
CA ARG A 415 -12.90 -27.36 -12.53
C ARG A 415 -14.40 -27.20 -12.22
N ASN A 416 -14.75 -26.28 -11.33
CA ASN A 416 -16.15 -26.00 -11.00
C ASN A 416 -16.92 -25.35 -12.15
N ALA A 417 -16.23 -24.64 -13.05
CA ALA A 417 -16.80 -24.10 -14.27
C ALA A 417 -16.97 -25.16 -15.38
N GLY A 418 -16.57 -26.42 -15.15
CA GLY A 418 -16.76 -27.54 -16.08
C GLY A 418 -15.65 -27.69 -17.14
N VAL A 419 -14.47 -27.13 -16.90
CA VAL A 419 -13.30 -27.34 -17.78
C VAL A 419 -12.86 -28.80 -17.70
N GLU A 420 -12.62 -29.42 -18.84
CA GLU A 420 -12.24 -30.84 -18.94
C GLU A 420 -10.89 -31.13 -18.24
N ALA A 421 -10.80 -32.27 -17.57
CA ALA A 421 -9.62 -32.64 -16.79
C ALA A 421 -8.30 -32.62 -17.61
N GLY A 422 -8.36 -32.89 -18.91
CA GLY A 422 -7.21 -32.85 -19.81
C GLY A 422 -6.67 -31.45 -20.10
N GLU A 423 -7.48 -30.42 -19.95
CA GLU A 423 -7.11 -29.02 -20.20
C GLU A 423 -6.68 -28.27 -18.90
N LEU A 424 -7.07 -28.81 -17.73
CA LEU A 424 -6.83 -28.15 -16.44
C LEU A 424 -5.34 -27.93 -16.16
N ASP A 425 -4.49 -28.93 -16.39
CA ASP A 425 -3.06 -28.81 -16.07
C ASP A 425 -2.36 -27.77 -16.95
N GLY A 426 -2.69 -27.72 -18.25
CA GLY A 426 -2.19 -26.69 -19.16
C GLY A 426 -2.58 -25.29 -18.71
N ARG A 427 -3.84 -25.11 -18.33
CA ARG A 427 -4.36 -23.83 -17.82
C ARG A 427 -3.72 -23.41 -16.51
N VAL A 428 -3.51 -24.35 -15.58
CA VAL A 428 -2.81 -24.09 -14.31
C VAL A 428 -1.39 -23.57 -14.55
N ARG A 429 -0.62 -24.24 -15.45
CA ARG A 429 0.75 -23.81 -15.78
C ARG A 429 0.79 -22.46 -16.45
N GLU A 430 -0.12 -22.20 -17.38
CA GLU A 430 -0.24 -20.91 -18.07
C GLU A 430 -0.49 -19.77 -17.06
N ILE A 431 -1.48 -19.93 -16.19
CA ILE A 431 -1.82 -18.91 -15.18
C ILE A 431 -0.70 -18.74 -14.16
N ALA A 432 -0.08 -19.84 -13.70
CA ALA A 432 1.05 -19.78 -12.79
C ALA A 432 2.22 -18.99 -13.38
N ALA A 433 2.59 -19.26 -14.63
CA ALA A 433 3.62 -18.49 -15.32
C ALA A 433 3.24 -17.01 -15.46
N ARG A 434 1.98 -16.71 -15.76
CA ARG A 434 1.46 -15.35 -15.91
C ARG A 434 1.58 -14.51 -14.63
N VAL A 435 1.40 -15.13 -13.46
CA VAL A 435 1.57 -14.44 -12.15
C VAL A 435 2.99 -14.56 -11.59
N GLY A 436 3.92 -15.17 -12.34
CA GLY A 436 5.32 -15.33 -11.94
C GLY A 436 5.53 -16.36 -10.82
N LEU A 437 4.78 -17.45 -10.84
CA LEU A 437 4.99 -18.62 -9.98
C LEU A 437 5.85 -19.65 -10.71
N ASP A 438 6.90 -20.13 -10.05
CA ASP A 438 7.73 -21.22 -10.54
C ASP A 438 6.97 -22.54 -10.56
N GLU A 439 7.17 -23.36 -11.58
CA GLU A 439 6.47 -24.65 -11.74
C GLU A 439 6.70 -25.60 -10.56
N GLU A 440 7.88 -25.52 -9.94
CA GLU A 440 8.23 -26.32 -8.75
C GLU A 440 7.33 -26.03 -7.52
N LEU A 441 6.67 -24.86 -7.48
CA LEU A 441 5.77 -24.48 -6.40
C LEU A 441 4.39 -25.11 -6.54
N LEU A 442 4.02 -25.60 -7.74
CA LEU A 442 2.67 -26.09 -8.01
C LEU A 442 2.28 -27.31 -7.16
N ASP A 443 3.23 -28.14 -6.81
CA ASP A 443 3.00 -29.36 -6.05
C ASP A 443 3.26 -29.17 -4.54
N ARG A 444 3.61 -27.94 -4.11
CA ARG A 444 3.77 -27.59 -2.68
C ARG A 444 2.45 -27.19 -2.05
N SER A 445 2.43 -27.28 -0.71
CA SER A 445 1.32 -26.76 0.08
C SER A 445 1.28 -25.21 0.03
N PRO A 446 0.12 -24.59 -0.20
CA PRO A 446 -0.03 -23.13 -0.14
C PRO A 446 0.40 -22.53 1.21
N PHE A 447 0.30 -23.31 2.29
CA PHE A 447 0.62 -22.87 3.66
C PHE A 447 2.11 -22.86 3.97
N GLU A 448 2.95 -23.42 3.09
CA GLU A 448 4.41 -23.39 3.19
C GLU A 448 5.05 -22.24 2.41
N LEU A 449 4.23 -21.49 1.66
CA LEU A 449 4.69 -20.41 0.80
C LEU A 449 5.00 -19.14 1.60
N SER A 450 5.93 -18.32 1.07
CA SER A 450 6.07 -16.96 1.56
C SER A 450 4.80 -16.14 1.29
N GLY A 451 4.52 -15.10 2.08
CA GLY A 451 3.33 -14.26 1.88
C GLY A 451 3.18 -13.73 0.45
N GLY A 452 4.30 -13.34 -0.19
CA GLY A 452 4.28 -12.89 -1.59
C GLY A 452 3.94 -14.02 -2.59
N GLN A 453 4.43 -15.24 -2.35
CA GLN A 453 4.08 -16.40 -3.17
C GLN A 453 2.61 -16.81 -2.96
N ALA A 454 2.15 -16.90 -1.71
CA ALA A 454 0.75 -17.20 -1.39
C ALA A 454 -0.21 -16.19 -2.02
N ARG A 455 0.16 -14.90 -2.02
CA ARG A 455 -0.62 -13.84 -2.68
C ARG A 455 -0.68 -14.03 -4.20
N ARG A 456 0.42 -14.40 -4.86
CA ARG A 456 0.42 -14.73 -6.29
C ARG A 456 -0.47 -15.94 -6.59
N VAL A 457 -0.48 -16.94 -5.71
CA VAL A 457 -1.39 -18.11 -5.82
C VAL A 457 -2.84 -17.65 -5.72
N GLY A 458 -3.20 -16.83 -4.71
CA GLY A 458 -4.56 -16.29 -4.57
C GLY A 458 -5.01 -15.52 -5.82
N LEU A 459 -4.10 -14.71 -6.40
CA LEU A 459 -4.37 -14.00 -7.65
C LEU A 459 -4.54 -14.98 -8.82
N ALA A 460 -3.68 -16.02 -8.92
CA ALA A 460 -3.80 -17.07 -9.94
C ALA A 460 -5.16 -17.80 -9.86
N CYS A 461 -5.66 -18.08 -8.65
CA CYS A 461 -6.96 -18.70 -8.46
C CYS A 461 -8.10 -17.84 -9.04
N VAL A 462 -8.04 -16.52 -8.84
CA VAL A 462 -9.03 -15.58 -9.39
C VAL A 462 -8.94 -15.51 -10.92
N LEU A 463 -7.75 -15.42 -11.47
CA LEU A 463 -7.51 -15.32 -12.91
C LEU A 463 -7.85 -16.62 -13.66
N SER A 464 -7.68 -17.76 -13.01
CA SER A 464 -7.95 -19.08 -13.61
C SER A 464 -9.42 -19.25 -14.02
N LEU A 465 -10.33 -18.47 -13.42
CA LEU A 465 -11.74 -18.43 -13.78
C LEU A 465 -11.95 -18.02 -15.26
N GLY A 466 -11.10 -17.12 -15.80
CA GLY A 466 -11.27 -16.57 -17.16
C GLY A 466 -12.56 -15.77 -17.31
N ALA A 467 -12.89 -14.99 -16.28
CA ALA A 467 -14.12 -14.21 -16.23
C ALA A 467 -14.06 -12.97 -17.16
N PRO A 468 -15.20 -12.49 -17.68
CA PRO A 468 -15.27 -11.25 -18.47
C PRO A 468 -15.00 -9.98 -17.63
N ALA A 469 -15.08 -10.08 -16.30
CA ALA A 469 -14.83 -8.97 -15.39
C ALA A 469 -13.98 -9.40 -14.19
N TYR A 470 -13.18 -8.45 -13.68
CA TYR A 470 -12.38 -8.65 -12.47
C TYR A 470 -12.51 -7.45 -11.55
N VAL A 471 -12.60 -7.72 -10.25
CA VAL A 471 -12.51 -6.74 -9.18
C VAL A 471 -11.35 -7.12 -8.29
N LEU A 472 -10.38 -6.21 -8.13
CA LEU A 472 -9.17 -6.43 -7.34
C LEU A 472 -9.15 -5.42 -6.19
N ASP A 473 -9.33 -5.90 -4.96
CA ASP A 473 -9.39 -5.05 -3.76
C ASP A 473 -8.00 -4.96 -3.13
N GLU A 474 -7.40 -3.75 -3.15
CA GLU A 474 -6.06 -3.41 -2.66
C GLU A 474 -4.96 -4.37 -3.17
N PRO A 475 -4.86 -4.60 -4.47
CA PRO A 475 -4.03 -5.69 -5.01
C PRO A 475 -2.53 -5.48 -4.81
N THR A 476 -2.06 -4.24 -4.60
CA THR A 476 -0.63 -3.92 -4.40
C THR A 476 -0.19 -3.86 -2.94
N ALA A 477 -1.11 -3.97 -1.97
CA ALA A 477 -0.76 -3.92 -0.55
C ALA A 477 0.26 -5.02 -0.20
N GLY A 478 1.34 -4.68 0.52
CA GLY A 478 2.40 -5.63 0.91
C GLY A 478 3.28 -6.17 -0.23
N LEU A 479 3.14 -5.66 -1.46
CA LEU A 479 4.06 -5.96 -2.55
C LEU A 479 5.23 -4.99 -2.57
N ASP A 480 6.42 -5.52 -2.86
CA ASP A 480 7.61 -4.72 -3.18
C ASP A 480 7.53 -4.10 -4.59
N ALA A 481 8.46 -3.21 -4.92
CA ALA A 481 8.42 -2.49 -6.20
C ALA A 481 8.43 -3.40 -7.44
N PRO A 482 9.20 -4.49 -7.52
CA PRO A 482 9.07 -5.47 -8.61
C PRO A 482 7.68 -6.11 -8.67
N GLY A 483 7.17 -6.58 -7.54
CA GLY A 483 5.84 -7.21 -7.47
C GLY A 483 4.72 -6.27 -7.90
N ARG A 484 4.78 -4.97 -7.54
CA ARG A 484 3.83 -3.95 -8.01
C ARG A 484 3.94 -3.75 -9.53
N ARG A 485 5.15 -3.65 -10.09
CA ARG A 485 5.34 -3.54 -11.56
C ARG A 485 4.77 -4.74 -12.32
N ASP A 486 4.98 -5.94 -11.80
CA ASP A 486 4.43 -7.16 -12.40
C ASP A 486 2.90 -7.16 -12.36
N LEU A 487 2.32 -6.74 -11.24
CA LEU A 487 0.87 -6.61 -11.10
C LEU A 487 0.29 -5.54 -12.05
N HIS A 488 0.92 -4.36 -12.18
CA HIS A 488 0.49 -3.33 -13.12
C HIS A 488 0.46 -3.86 -14.55
N ARG A 489 1.49 -4.62 -14.96
CA ARG A 489 1.55 -5.26 -16.27
C ARG A 489 0.39 -6.25 -16.44
N LEU A 490 0.20 -7.14 -15.47
CA LEU A 490 -0.85 -8.16 -15.50
C LEU A 490 -2.25 -7.54 -15.63
N VAL A 491 -2.55 -6.50 -14.86
CA VAL A 491 -3.85 -5.81 -14.89
C VAL A 491 -4.10 -5.15 -16.25
N ARG A 492 -3.07 -4.56 -16.86
CA ARG A 492 -3.15 -3.99 -18.22
C ARG A 492 -3.35 -5.07 -19.28
N GLU A 493 -2.70 -6.23 -19.14
CA GLU A 493 -2.89 -7.37 -20.03
C GLU A 493 -4.33 -7.87 -19.97
N LEU A 494 -4.92 -8.01 -18.77
CA LEU A 494 -6.33 -8.40 -18.60
C LEU A 494 -7.29 -7.43 -19.31
N ALA A 495 -7.06 -6.13 -19.19
CA ALA A 495 -7.85 -5.14 -19.90
C ALA A 495 -7.63 -5.25 -21.42
N ALA A 496 -6.39 -5.38 -21.89
CA ALA A 496 -6.07 -5.53 -23.33
C ALA A 496 -6.71 -6.77 -23.95
N GLU A 497 -6.90 -7.85 -23.18
CA GLU A 497 -7.65 -9.05 -23.56
C GLU A 497 -9.16 -8.83 -23.67
N GLY A 498 -9.65 -7.66 -23.22
CA GLY A 498 -11.05 -7.26 -23.32
C GLY A 498 -11.86 -7.41 -22.04
N SER A 499 -11.26 -7.79 -20.93
CA SER A 499 -11.95 -7.84 -19.63
C SER A 499 -12.23 -6.43 -19.10
N ALA A 500 -13.36 -6.27 -18.38
CA ALA A 500 -13.62 -5.08 -17.57
C ALA A 500 -12.92 -5.23 -16.21
N VAL A 501 -12.00 -4.34 -15.87
CA VAL A 501 -11.23 -4.46 -14.63
C VAL A 501 -11.50 -3.27 -13.71
N VAL A 502 -11.97 -3.56 -12.50
CA VAL A 502 -12.16 -2.58 -11.42
C VAL A 502 -11.11 -2.80 -10.36
N LEU A 503 -10.29 -1.80 -10.14
CA LEU A 503 -9.30 -1.76 -9.07
C LEU A 503 -9.86 -0.95 -7.91
N ILE A 504 -9.81 -1.49 -6.72
CA ILE A 504 -10.08 -0.73 -5.50
C ILE A 504 -8.74 -0.42 -4.87
N SER A 505 -8.42 0.85 -4.70
CA SER A 505 -7.22 1.26 -3.99
C SER A 505 -7.39 2.60 -3.31
N HIS A 506 -6.67 2.76 -2.20
CA HIS A 506 -6.48 4.04 -1.53
C HIS A 506 -5.21 4.77 -2.01
N ASP A 507 -4.32 4.09 -2.74
CA ASP A 507 -3.10 4.68 -3.30
C ASP A 507 -3.37 5.28 -4.70
N LEU A 508 -3.91 6.50 -4.69
CA LEU A 508 -4.21 7.22 -5.92
C LEU A 508 -2.94 7.57 -6.71
N ASP A 509 -1.82 7.85 -6.03
CA ASP A 509 -0.56 8.19 -6.69
C ASP A 509 -0.01 7.03 -7.51
N GLU A 510 -0.19 5.81 -7.05
CA GLU A 510 0.22 4.59 -7.76
C GLU A 510 -0.61 4.38 -9.04
N TRP A 511 -1.95 4.50 -8.94
CA TRP A 511 -2.83 4.02 -9.98
C TRP A 511 -3.32 5.06 -10.99
N LEU A 512 -3.32 6.35 -10.64
CA LEU A 512 -3.89 7.40 -11.51
C LEU A 512 -3.25 7.51 -12.90
N CYS A 513 -2.00 7.09 -13.05
CA CYS A 513 -1.30 7.08 -14.34
C CYS A 513 -1.52 5.78 -15.13
N GLU A 514 -2.08 4.76 -14.47
CA GLU A 514 -2.26 3.42 -14.98
C GLU A 514 -3.69 3.16 -15.47
N VAL A 515 -4.68 3.88 -14.92
CA VAL A 515 -6.10 3.63 -15.16
C VAL A 515 -6.70 4.60 -16.17
N ASP A 516 -7.76 4.15 -16.84
CA ASP A 516 -8.51 4.94 -17.82
C ASP A 516 -9.56 5.81 -17.13
N ASP A 517 -10.33 5.21 -16.20
CA ASP A 517 -11.45 5.84 -15.54
C ASP A 517 -11.31 5.76 -14.02
N VAL A 518 -11.92 6.71 -13.33
CA VAL A 518 -11.96 6.75 -11.85
C VAL A 518 -13.39 6.98 -11.40
N ALA A 519 -13.82 6.24 -10.38
CA ALA A 519 -15.01 6.50 -9.59
C ALA A 519 -14.63 6.82 -8.15
N LEU A 520 -15.06 7.97 -7.64
CA LEU A 520 -14.82 8.39 -6.26
C LEU A 520 -16.06 8.11 -5.43
N MET A 521 -15.91 7.30 -4.37
CA MET A 521 -17.00 6.98 -3.44
C MET A 521 -16.88 7.77 -2.14
N ALA A 522 -18.01 8.33 -1.71
CA ALA A 522 -18.17 8.99 -0.42
C ALA A 522 -19.54 8.65 0.18
N ASP A 523 -19.61 8.33 1.46
CA ASP A 523 -20.83 8.08 2.22
C ASP A 523 -21.83 7.11 1.53
N GLY A 524 -21.31 6.05 0.93
CA GLY A 524 -22.08 5.02 0.23
C GLY A 524 -22.62 5.45 -1.13
N ARG A 525 -22.10 6.54 -1.73
CA ARG A 525 -22.50 7.06 -3.04
C ARG A 525 -21.30 7.24 -3.95
N VAL A 526 -21.52 7.23 -5.26
CA VAL A 526 -20.55 7.71 -6.25
C VAL A 526 -20.64 9.24 -6.27
N ALA A 527 -19.63 9.90 -5.70
CA ALA A 527 -19.56 11.37 -5.66
C ALA A 527 -19.07 11.95 -6.99
N TRP A 528 -18.25 11.19 -7.72
CA TRP A 528 -17.75 11.58 -9.05
C TRP A 528 -17.32 10.34 -9.83
N THR A 529 -17.48 10.37 -11.15
CA THR A 529 -16.93 9.39 -12.08
C THR A 529 -16.51 10.08 -13.37
N GLY A 530 -15.43 9.58 -13.97
CA GLY A 530 -14.94 10.09 -15.26
C GLY A 530 -13.50 9.67 -15.55
N PRO A 531 -12.92 10.16 -16.66
CA PRO A 531 -11.57 9.83 -17.07
C PRO A 531 -10.52 10.26 -16.04
N ALA A 532 -9.52 9.40 -15.78
CA ALA A 532 -8.43 9.67 -14.86
C ALA A 532 -7.66 10.98 -15.19
N GLY A 533 -7.52 11.30 -16.49
CA GLY A 533 -6.90 12.53 -16.95
C GLY A 533 -7.61 13.79 -16.42
N VAL A 534 -8.95 13.79 -16.41
CA VAL A 534 -9.74 14.92 -15.89
C VAL A 534 -9.52 15.11 -14.39
N LEU A 535 -9.48 14.00 -13.64
CA LEU A 535 -9.25 14.02 -12.20
C LEU A 535 -7.87 14.57 -11.85
N ARG A 536 -6.83 14.18 -12.61
CA ARG A 536 -5.46 14.71 -12.47
C ARG A 536 -5.39 16.21 -12.69
N GLU A 537 -6.15 16.75 -13.65
CA GLU A 537 -6.15 18.17 -13.99
C GLU A 537 -6.99 19.04 -13.04
N ARG A 538 -7.88 18.44 -12.25
CA ARG A 538 -8.85 19.15 -11.40
C ARG A 538 -8.83 18.70 -9.94
N PRO A 539 -7.81 19.06 -9.16
CA PRO A 539 -7.69 18.64 -7.75
C PRO A 539 -8.88 19.03 -6.87
N GLY A 540 -9.68 20.04 -7.29
CA GLY A 540 -10.92 20.40 -6.59
C GLY A 540 -11.95 19.30 -6.52
N ILE A 541 -11.94 18.35 -7.49
CA ILE A 541 -12.87 17.20 -7.50
C ILE A 541 -12.65 16.29 -6.29
N TYR A 542 -11.40 16.04 -5.90
CA TYR A 542 -11.10 15.24 -4.71
C TYR A 542 -11.74 15.86 -3.46
N ARG A 543 -11.55 17.17 -3.28
CA ARG A 543 -12.06 17.90 -2.10
C ARG A 543 -13.60 17.91 -2.08
N SER A 544 -14.25 18.06 -3.24
CA SER A 544 -15.72 17.99 -3.34
C SER A 544 -16.27 16.60 -3.04
N ALA A 545 -15.49 15.55 -3.29
CA ALA A 545 -15.80 14.18 -2.92
C ALA A 545 -15.38 13.82 -1.47
N GLY A 546 -14.88 14.78 -0.69
CA GLY A 546 -14.42 14.54 0.68
C GLY A 546 -13.12 13.73 0.77
N ILE A 547 -12.34 13.65 -0.32
CA ILE A 547 -11.09 12.90 -0.42
C ILE A 547 -9.92 13.90 -0.44
N GLU A 548 -8.85 13.60 0.29
CA GLU A 548 -7.60 14.37 0.19
C GLU A 548 -6.97 14.13 -1.19
N PRO A 549 -6.55 15.19 -1.90
CA PRO A 549 -5.82 15.04 -3.15
C PRO A 549 -4.52 14.28 -2.92
N PRO A 550 -4.11 13.38 -3.84
CA PRO A 550 -2.82 12.71 -3.75
C PRO A 550 -1.66 13.70 -3.89
N ASP A 551 -0.46 13.28 -3.47
CA ASP A 551 0.74 14.12 -3.47
C ASP A 551 1.09 14.65 -4.86
N SER A 552 0.89 13.84 -5.90
CA SER A 552 1.06 14.25 -7.32
C SER A 552 0.09 15.35 -7.74
N ALA A 553 -1.18 15.26 -7.33
CA ALA A 553 -2.18 16.27 -7.66
C ALA A 553 -1.90 17.60 -6.95
N MET A 554 -1.45 17.56 -5.68
CA MET A 554 -1.03 18.75 -4.96
C MET A 554 0.20 19.41 -5.59
N LEU A 555 1.16 18.62 -6.04
CA LEU A 555 2.34 19.11 -6.74
C LEU A 555 1.97 19.78 -8.07
N LEU A 556 1.12 19.13 -8.88
CA LEU A 556 0.63 19.71 -10.15
C LEU A 556 -0.15 21.01 -9.92
N GLU A 557 -1.05 21.06 -8.94
CA GLU A 557 -1.79 22.28 -8.59
C GLU A 557 -0.83 23.44 -8.24
N ALA A 558 0.24 23.15 -7.49
CA ALA A 558 1.25 24.13 -7.15
C ALA A 558 2.05 24.62 -8.38
N LEU A 559 2.40 23.72 -9.29
CA LEU A 559 3.11 24.06 -10.54
C LEU A 559 2.23 24.92 -11.46
N TRP A 560 0.95 24.59 -11.62
CA TRP A 560 0.00 25.40 -12.41
C TRP A 560 -0.26 26.77 -11.80
N THR A 561 -0.46 26.83 -10.49
CA THR A 561 -0.62 28.13 -9.78
C THR A 561 0.61 29.02 -9.96
N ALA A 562 1.74 28.41 -10.20
CA ALA A 562 3.02 29.08 -10.41
C ALA A 562 3.34 29.39 -11.89
N GLY A 563 2.39 29.20 -12.82
CA GLY A 563 2.51 29.60 -14.22
C GLY A 563 2.86 28.50 -15.22
N MET A 564 2.89 27.22 -14.80
CA MET A 564 2.95 26.11 -15.75
C MET A 564 1.62 26.03 -16.53
N ARG A 565 1.68 25.85 -17.85
CA ARG A 565 0.47 25.70 -18.67
C ARG A 565 -0.21 24.36 -18.36
N ARG A 566 -1.51 24.38 -18.19
CA ARG A 566 -2.30 23.16 -18.09
C ARG A 566 -2.40 22.52 -19.49
N PRO A 567 -2.41 21.19 -19.61
CA PRO A 567 -2.60 20.50 -20.89
C PRO A 567 -3.89 20.96 -21.63
N ALA A 568 -4.96 21.25 -20.90
CA ALA A 568 -6.20 21.77 -21.44
C ALA A 568 -6.06 23.17 -22.08
N ASP A 569 -5.12 23.99 -21.62
CA ASP A 569 -4.86 25.33 -22.16
C ASP A 569 -4.08 25.26 -23.48
N ALA A 570 -3.27 24.22 -23.70
CA ALA A 570 -2.54 23.98 -24.94
C ALA A 570 -3.49 23.67 -26.12
N LYS A 571 -4.55 22.89 -25.88
CA LYS A 571 -5.55 22.56 -26.93
C LYS A 571 -6.44 23.73 -27.35
N ARG A 572 -6.59 24.78 -26.52
CA ARG A 572 -7.34 26.00 -26.89
C ARG A 572 -6.57 26.92 -27.83
N VAL A 573 -5.25 26.86 -27.85
CA VAL A 573 -4.42 27.71 -28.72
C VAL A 573 -4.34 27.12 -30.14
N ASP A 574 -4.30 25.79 -30.27
CA ASP A 574 -4.26 25.12 -31.58
C ASP A 574 -5.62 25.06 -32.29
N GLY A 575 -6.75 25.22 -31.55
CA GLY A 575 -8.11 25.31 -32.10
C GLY A 575 -8.54 26.71 -32.52
N GLY A 576 -7.71 27.72 -32.34
CA GLY A 576 -8.03 29.14 -32.58
C GLY A 576 -7.53 29.73 -33.90
N MET A 577 -6.88 28.95 -34.78
CA MET A 577 -6.42 29.39 -36.11
C MET A 577 -7.16 28.71 -37.25
N GLY A 578 -8.48 28.88 -37.30
CA GLY A 578 -9.25 28.31 -38.39
C GLY A 578 -10.65 28.90 -38.50
N ALA A 579 -10.75 30.22 -38.52
CA ALA A 579 -11.97 30.89 -39.05
C ALA A 579 -11.64 32.37 -39.29
N CYS A 580 -11.10 32.66 -40.42
CA CYS A 580 -11.21 33.97 -41.04
C CYS A 580 -11.38 33.79 -42.53
N ASP A 581 -12.40 34.46 -43.00
CA ASP A 581 -12.60 34.99 -44.36
C ASP A 581 -13.28 34.09 -45.39
N GLY A 582 -14.44 34.53 -45.71
CA GLY A 582 -15.24 34.18 -46.87
C GLY A 582 -16.47 35.08 -46.96
N GLU A 583 -16.25 36.40 -47.17
CA GLU A 583 -17.30 37.30 -47.64
C GLU A 583 -17.70 36.99 -49.09
N HIS A 584 -18.91 37.42 -49.41
CA HIS A 584 -19.56 37.66 -50.72
C HIS A 584 -20.40 36.49 -51.29
N GLU A 585 -21.64 36.62 -51.42
CA GLU A 585 -22.71 37.42 -52.03
C GLU A 585 -24.07 36.95 -51.59
#